data_a3ea37c593b58f5eefee2e1f94000889
#
_entry.id   a3ea37c593b58f5eefee2e1f94000889
#
_cell.length_a   1.000
_cell.length_b   1.000
_cell.length_c   1.000
_cell.angle_alpha   90.00
_cell.angle_beta   90.00
_cell.angle_gamma   90.00
#
_symmetry.space_group_name_H-M   'P 1'
#
loop_
_entity.id
_entity.type
_entity.pdbx_description
1 polymer ?
#
loop_
_entity_poly.entity_id
_entity_poly.type
_entity_poly.pdbx_seq_one_letter_code
_entity_poly.pdbx_strand_id
1 'polypeptide(L)'
;MAVVVAPQDVEQFLAYAKEENLEAIEVAVVTEEPRLILEWRGKDIVNISRAFLDTNGAHQEADVEVEMPKEEDNFFKKIELPKVADALQKNDNKSAWLAMLADLNVCSQKGLVEMFDGSIGAGSVYMPYGGRYQLTETQSMVAKLPVLKGKCDTVTMMSYGFDPYLSSWSPYHGSVYAVLESLSRIVTAGGDYKKVRFTFQEYFRRMSEDPKRWSQPFAALLGAFDAQIGFGLPSIGGKDSMSGTFNDIDVPPTLVSFAVDVAREKDVITPELKEAGDKLVLFTIEKNTYDLPVYEQVMKLYDKIHELIGKGAIRSAYALDGKGLAAAVSKMAFGNKLGVTISDDVSKETLFAPGFGNIVAEVPAEKVAEVKAAFNAAGLAGYEALVGWVNEEESFIYGDMRISMEEALHAWTATLEKVFPTRATENKDEVKTGLYKADSIYVCKHQVA
;
A
#
# COMPACT_ATOMS: atom_id res chain seq x y z
N MET A 1 6.09 28.95 -1.88
CA MET A 1 4.71 28.41 -2.06
C MET A 1 3.80 29.61 -2.30
N ALA A 2 2.82 29.50 -3.19
CA ALA A 2 1.81 30.53 -3.41
C ALA A 2 0.43 29.96 -3.05
N VAL A 3 -0.38 30.75 -2.38
CA VAL A 3 -1.75 30.39 -1.97
C VAL A 3 -2.71 31.51 -2.33
N VAL A 4 -3.95 31.16 -2.63
CA VAL A 4 -5.02 32.15 -2.84
C VAL A 4 -5.84 32.22 -1.56
N VAL A 5 -5.95 33.43 -1.03
CA VAL A 5 -6.65 33.72 0.25
C VAL A 5 -7.73 34.75 -0.02
N ALA A 6 -8.91 34.59 0.57
CA ALA A 6 -9.98 35.58 0.45
C ALA A 6 -9.53 36.93 1.08
N PRO A 7 -9.89 38.08 0.51
CA PRO A 7 -9.39 39.39 0.97
C PRO A 7 -9.58 39.62 2.48
N GLN A 8 -10.71 39.17 3.06
CA GLN A 8 -10.99 39.33 4.48
C GLN A 8 -10.13 38.46 5.40
N ASP A 9 -9.49 37.42 4.86
CA ASP A 9 -8.71 36.44 5.64
C ASP A 9 -7.20 36.68 5.53
N VAL A 10 -6.75 37.64 4.70
CA VAL A 10 -5.32 37.90 4.44
C VAL A 10 -4.56 38.25 5.71
N GLU A 11 -5.07 39.20 6.52
CA GLU A 11 -4.42 39.61 7.77
C GLU A 11 -4.23 38.44 8.74
N GLN A 12 -5.27 37.61 8.86
CA GLN A 12 -5.24 36.43 9.73
C GLN A 12 -4.22 35.40 9.21
N PHE A 13 -4.17 35.17 7.89
CA PHE A 13 -3.23 34.26 7.27
C PHE A 13 -1.78 34.72 7.51
N LEU A 14 -1.49 36.02 7.33
CA LEU A 14 -0.17 36.59 7.59
C LEU A 14 0.22 36.51 9.08
N ALA A 15 -0.76 36.66 10.00
CA ALA A 15 -0.53 36.45 11.42
C ALA A 15 -0.12 35.01 11.74
N TYR A 16 -0.81 34.01 11.18
CA TYR A 16 -0.46 32.60 11.34
C TYR A 16 0.94 32.28 10.79
N ALA A 17 1.27 32.79 9.61
CA ALA A 17 2.61 32.61 9.06
C ALA A 17 3.69 33.16 10.00
N LYS A 18 3.44 34.31 10.61
CA LYS A 18 4.37 34.93 11.58
C LYS A 18 4.50 34.10 12.86
N GLU A 19 3.40 33.52 13.36
CA GLU A 19 3.42 32.59 14.52
C GLU A 19 4.30 31.36 14.25
N GLU A 20 4.30 30.87 13.02
CA GLU A 20 5.13 29.74 12.57
C GLU A 20 6.56 30.17 12.13
N ASN A 21 6.94 31.41 12.38
CA ASN A 21 8.24 31.99 11.99
C ASN A 21 8.51 31.90 10.47
N LEU A 22 7.46 32.06 9.67
CA LEU A 22 7.51 32.08 8.21
C LEU A 22 7.34 33.49 7.68
N GLU A 23 8.07 33.82 6.61
CA GLU A 23 7.83 35.01 5.83
C GLU A 23 6.68 34.80 4.85
N ALA A 24 5.66 35.66 4.92
CA ALA A 24 4.54 35.64 3.99
C ALA A 24 4.17 37.07 3.60
N ILE A 25 3.96 37.32 2.33
CA ILE A 25 3.59 38.63 1.78
C ILE A 25 2.52 38.45 0.70
N GLU A 26 1.67 39.45 0.54
CA GLU A 26 0.77 39.55 -0.61
C GLU A 26 1.60 39.97 -1.84
N VAL A 27 1.55 39.15 -2.89
CA VAL A 27 2.35 39.36 -4.12
C VAL A 27 1.48 39.64 -5.34
N ALA A 28 0.19 39.35 -5.29
CA ALA A 28 -0.72 39.52 -6.42
C ALA A 28 -2.20 39.54 -5.98
N VAL A 29 -3.04 40.08 -6.82
CA VAL A 29 -4.49 40.03 -6.71
C VAL A 29 -5.08 39.31 -7.94
N VAL A 30 -6.05 38.41 -7.69
CA VAL A 30 -6.77 37.73 -8.76
C VAL A 30 -7.75 38.71 -9.40
N THR A 31 -7.72 38.83 -10.73
CA THR A 31 -8.53 39.77 -11.50
C THR A 31 -9.55 39.01 -12.38
N GLU A 32 -10.62 39.69 -12.78
CA GLU A 32 -11.60 39.13 -13.75
C GLU A 32 -10.99 39.00 -15.16
N GLU A 33 -10.06 39.89 -15.51
CA GLU A 33 -9.39 39.84 -16.81
C GLU A 33 -8.46 38.62 -16.84
N PRO A 34 -8.59 37.71 -17.81
CA PRO A 34 -7.81 36.48 -17.88
C PRO A 34 -6.41 36.74 -18.44
N ARG A 35 -5.59 37.45 -17.65
CA ARG A 35 -4.22 37.79 -18.01
C ARG A 35 -3.28 37.59 -16.80
N LEU A 36 -2.04 37.24 -17.11
CA LEU A 36 -0.93 37.37 -16.15
C LEU A 36 -0.19 38.70 -16.45
N ILE A 37 -0.20 39.58 -15.46
CA ILE A 37 0.51 40.85 -15.55
C ILE A 37 1.55 40.90 -14.42
N LEU A 38 2.80 41.11 -14.76
CA LEU A 38 3.89 41.39 -13.80
C LEU A 38 4.38 42.82 -14.00
N GLU A 39 4.26 43.58 -12.95
CA GLU A 39 4.71 44.99 -12.93
C GLU A 39 6.04 45.13 -12.19
N TRP A 40 6.94 45.91 -12.76
CA TRP A 40 8.18 46.26 -12.14
C TRP A 40 8.44 47.76 -12.35
N ARG A 41 8.55 48.49 -11.24
CA ARG A 41 8.83 49.98 -11.24
C ARG A 41 7.85 50.75 -12.12
N GLY A 42 6.56 50.43 -12.05
CA GLY A 42 5.50 51.09 -12.78
C GLY A 42 5.46 50.78 -14.28
N LYS A 43 6.02 49.66 -14.69
CA LYS A 43 5.97 49.16 -16.08
C LYS A 43 5.64 47.70 -16.08
N ASP A 44 4.74 47.30 -16.97
CA ASP A 44 4.48 45.89 -17.28
C ASP A 44 5.74 45.26 -17.89
N ILE A 45 6.31 44.30 -17.22
CA ILE A 45 7.42 43.45 -17.73
C ILE A 45 6.92 42.16 -18.32
N VAL A 46 5.73 41.71 -17.92
CA VAL A 46 4.98 40.60 -18.49
C VAL A 46 3.52 41.04 -18.59
N ASN A 47 2.90 40.77 -19.72
CA ASN A 47 1.47 40.99 -19.94
C ASN A 47 0.97 40.03 -21.01
N ILE A 48 0.56 38.82 -20.58
CA ILE A 48 0.18 37.72 -21.44
C ILE A 48 -1.20 37.17 -21.08
N SER A 49 -1.93 36.69 -22.09
CA SER A 49 -3.26 36.11 -21.89
C SER A 49 -3.18 34.72 -21.25
N ARG A 50 -4.23 34.34 -20.50
CA ARG A 50 -4.40 32.97 -20.02
C ARG A 50 -4.42 31.95 -21.16
N ALA A 51 -5.10 32.27 -22.27
CA ALA A 51 -5.13 31.41 -23.43
C ALA A 51 -3.72 31.06 -23.97
N PHE A 52 -2.80 32.02 -23.93
CA PHE A 52 -1.40 31.75 -24.28
C PHE A 52 -0.70 30.88 -23.24
N LEU A 53 -0.90 31.18 -21.95
CA LEU A 53 -0.29 30.41 -20.86
C LEU A 53 -0.75 28.94 -20.84
N ASP A 54 -2.04 28.72 -21.11
CA ASP A 54 -2.63 27.37 -21.07
C ASP A 54 -2.09 26.47 -22.18
N THR A 55 -1.61 27.04 -23.28
CA THR A 55 -1.11 26.28 -24.43
C THR A 55 0.38 26.54 -24.72
N ASN A 56 1.06 27.40 -23.98
CA ASN A 56 2.40 27.92 -24.34
C ASN A 56 2.45 28.47 -25.78
N GLY A 57 1.31 28.96 -26.28
CA GLY A 57 1.17 29.47 -27.66
C GLY A 57 1.07 28.41 -28.75
N ALA A 58 0.98 27.13 -28.39
CA ALA A 58 0.83 26.02 -29.32
C ALA A 58 -0.36 25.14 -28.92
N HIS A 59 -1.22 24.83 -29.86
CA HIS A 59 -2.21 23.77 -29.72
C HIS A 59 -1.56 22.43 -30.01
N GLN A 60 -1.65 21.52 -29.05
CA GLN A 60 -1.21 20.14 -29.22
C GLN A 60 -2.43 19.23 -29.20
N GLU A 61 -2.55 18.41 -30.21
CA GLU A 61 -3.60 17.41 -30.36
C GLU A 61 -2.91 16.05 -30.47
N ALA A 62 -3.49 15.02 -29.87
CA ALA A 62 -3.03 13.66 -30.01
C ALA A 62 -4.23 12.74 -30.21
N ASP A 63 -4.15 11.88 -31.21
CA ASP A 63 -5.09 10.80 -31.38
C ASP A 63 -4.76 9.67 -30.40
N VAL A 64 -5.79 9.02 -29.87
CA VAL A 64 -5.66 7.87 -28.97
C VAL A 64 -6.40 6.67 -29.56
N GLU A 65 -5.69 5.59 -29.80
CA GLU A 65 -6.26 4.30 -30.17
C GLU A 65 -6.16 3.35 -28.97
N VAL A 66 -7.28 3.14 -28.25
CA VAL A 66 -7.29 2.27 -27.06
C VAL A 66 -7.21 0.82 -27.47
N GLU A 67 -6.18 0.14 -27.00
CA GLU A 67 -6.02 -1.30 -27.18
C GLU A 67 -6.73 -2.04 -26.05
N MET A 68 -7.65 -2.92 -26.41
CA MET A 68 -8.34 -3.78 -25.43
C MET A 68 -7.41 -4.90 -24.94
N PRO A 69 -7.45 -5.23 -23.64
CA PRO A 69 -6.69 -6.35 -23.12
C PRO A 69 -7.16 -7.67 -23.73
N LYS A 70 -6.23 -8.57 -24.03
CA LYS A 70 -6.55 -9.87 -24.59
C LYS A 70 -7.10 -10.78 -23.52
N GLU A 71 -8.26 -11.41 -23.79
CA GLU A 71 -8.90 -12.32 -22.86
C GLU A 71 -8.09 -13.58 -22.58
N GLU A 72 -7.34 -14.07 -23.56
CA GLU A 72 -6.42 -15.23 -23.43
C GLU A 72 -5.28 -14.96 -22.45
N ASP A 73 -4.95 -13.68 -22.22
CA ASP A 73 -3.91 -13.22 -21.31
C ASP A 73 -4.47 -12.68 -19.99
N ASN A 74 -5.76 -12.91 -19.72
CA ASN A 74 -6.44 -12.38 -18.55
C ASN A 74 -5.69 -12.74 -17.25
N PHE A 75 -5.21 -11.71 -16.57
CA PHE A 75 -4.40 -11.82 -15.36
C PHE A 75 -5.08 -12.60 -14.24
N PHE A 76 -6.40 -12.45 -14.08
CA PHE A 76 -7.15 -13.10 -13.01
C PHE A 76 -7.43 -14.58 -13.25
N LYS A 77 -7.22 -15.06 -14.47
CA LYS A 77 -7.43 -16.45 -14.86
C LYS A 77 -6.14 -17.28 -14.88
N LYS A 78 -5.01 -16.67 -14.51
CA LYS A 78 -3.69 -17.31 -14.54
C LYS A 78 -3.01 -17.21 -13.18
N ILE A 79 -2.23 -18.22 -12.86
CA ILE A 79 -1.19 -18.10 -11.84
C ILE A 79 0.03 -17.55 -12.56
N GLU A 80 0.36 -16.31 -12.27
CA GLU A 80 1.33 -15.54 -13.03
C GLU A 80 2.76 -16.02 -12.89
N LEU A 81 3.10 -16.61 -11.73
CA LEU A 81 4.44 -17.11 -11.47
C LEU A 81 4.65 -18.47 -12.15
N PRO A 82 5.45 -18.58 -13.23
CA PRO A 82 5.61 -19.84 -13.96
C PRO A 82 6.09 -20.99 -13.10
N LYS A 83 7.00 -20.75 -12.16
CA LYS A 83 7.50 -21.79 -11.24
C LYS A 83 6.43 -22.31 -10.30
N VAL A 84 5.51 -21.44 -9.88
CA VAL A 84 4.36 -21.83 -9.05
C VAL A 84 3.38 -22.65 -9.88
N ALA A 85 3.03 -22.18 -11.07
CA ALA A 85 2.15 -22.89 -11.99
C ALA A 85 2.67 -24.28 -12.34
N ASP A 86 3.96 -24.42 -12.68
CA ASP A 86 4.62 -25.69 -12.97
C ASP A 86 4.60 -26.67 -11.79
N ALA A 87 4.84 -26.18 -10.57
CA ALA A 87 4.79 -26.99 -9.36
C ALA A 87 3.36 -27.49 -9.07
N LEU A 88 2.35 -26.63 -9.22
CA LEU A 88 0.95 -26.98 -9.02
C LEU A 88 0.44 -28.02 -10.05
N GLN A 89 0.87 -27.94 -11.30
CA GLN A 89 0.59 -28.96 -12.31
C GLN A 89 1.14 -30.34 -11.93
N LYS A 90 2.24 -30.37 -11.17
CA LYS A 90 2.83 -31.61 -10.63
C LYS A 90 2.27 -32.02 -9.28
N ASN A 91 1.26 -31.32 -8.76
CA ASN A 91 0.71 -31.47 -7.41
C ASN A 91 1.75 -31.29 -6.29
N ASP A 92 2.82 -30.54 -6.54
CA ASP A 92 3.85 -30.23 -5.55
C ASP A 92 3.56 -28.87 -4.88
N ASN A 93 2.68 -28.90 -3.89
CA ASN A 93 2.27 -27.70 -3.14
C ASN A 93 3.44 -27.07 -2.38
N LYS A 94 4.39 -27.88 -1.92
CA LYS A 94 5.58 -27.40 -1.19
C LYS A 94 6.48 -26.57 -2.10
N SER A 95 6.84 -27.09 -3.27
CA SER A 95 7.64 -26.36 -4.24
C SER A 95 6.92 -25.10 -4.75
N ALA A 96 5.59 -25.16 -4.91
CA ALA A 96 4.80 -23.98 -5.27
C ALA A 96 4.89 -22.88 -4.22
N TRP A 97 4.73 -23.21 -2.93
CA TRP A 97 4.81 -22.26 -1.83
C TRP A 97 6.19 -21.63 -1.70
N LEU A 98 7.25 -22.45 -1.73
CA LEU A 98 8.62 -21.94 -1.64
C LEU A 98 9.02 -21.10 -2.86
N ALA A 99 8.59 -21.48 -4.07
CA ALA A 99 8.82 -20.71 -5.29
C ALA A 99 8.12 -19.34 -5.24
N MET A 100 6.90 -19.28 -4.69
CA MET A 100 6.16 -18.05 -4.47
C MET A 100 6.90 -17.14 -3.47
N LEU A 101 7.37 -17.67 -2.33
CA LEU A 101 8.12 -16.89 -1.35
C LEU A 101 9.44 -16.32 -1.90
N ALA A 102 10.09 -17.03 -2.82
CA ALA A 102 11.34 -16.62 -3.44
C ALA A 102 11.17 -15.64 -4.62
N ASP A 103 9.94 -15.35 -5.06
CA ASP A 103 9.68 -14.40 -6.15
C ASP A 103 10.07 -12.97 -5.76
N LEU A 104 10.61 -12.19 -6.72
CA LEU A 104 11.07 -10.81 -6.48
C LEU A 104 9.99 -9.86 -5.94
N ASN A 105 8.71 -10.12 -6.27
CA ASN A 105 7.60 -9.31 -5.79
C ASN A 105 7.05 -9.78 -4.43
N VAL A 106 7.57 -10.88 -3.88
CA VAL A 106 7.15 -11.47 -2.60
C VAL A 106 8.28 -11.48 -1.59
N CYS A 107 9.51 -11.74 -2.04
CA CYS A 107 10.67 -11.93 -1.17
C CYS A 107 10.97 -10.72 -0.29
N SER A 108 11.68 -10.96 0.79
CA SER A 108 12.03 -9.92 1.76
C SER A 108 12.88 -8.82 1.13
N GLN A 109 12.43 -7.59 1.30
CA GLN A 109 13.20 -6.39 0.98
C GLN A 109 13.85 -5.77 2.23
N LYS A 110 13.92 -6.52 3.34
CA LYS A 110 14.35 -6.01 4.64
C LYS A 110 15.74 -5.36 4.58
N GLY A 111 16.70 -5.98 3.92
CA GLY A 111 18.05 -5.43 3.77
C GLY A 111 18.08 -4.07 3.06
N LEU A 112 17.21 -3.87 2.06
CA LEU A 112 17.06 -2.58 1.38
C LEU A 112 16.37 -1.55 2.28
N VAL A 113 15.28 -1.94 2.94
CA VAL A 113 14.48 -1.04 3.79
C VAL A 113 15.29 -0.57 5.00
N GLU A 114 16.11 -1.43 5.60
CA GLU A 114 16.95 -1.09 6.76
C GLU A 114 18.15 -0.18 6.43
N MET A 115 18.39 0.12 5.16
CA MET A 115 19.33 1.18 4.77
C MET A 115 18.79 2.59 5.04
N PHE A 116 17.50 2.71 5.37
CA PHE A 116 16.81 3.98 5.65
C PHE A 116 16.28 4.00 7.09
N ASP A 117 16.10 5.21 7.63
CA ASP A 117 15.57 5.39 8.98
C ASP A 117 14.06 5.10 9.02
N GLY A 118 13.67 3.99 9.64
CA GLY A 118 12.27 3.60 9.82
C GLY A 118 11.55 4.33 10.97
N SER A 119 12.26 5.13 11.78
CA SER A 119 11.75 5.73 13.01
C SER A 119 12.03 7.23 13.13
N ILE A 120 12.25 7.92 12.02
CA ILE A 120 12.48 9.37 12.00
C ILE A 120 11.35 10.09 12.73
N GLY A 121 11.73 11.04 13.60
CA GLY A 121 10.79 11.83 14.39
C GLY A 121 10.20 11.10 15.60
N ALA A 122 10.57 9.84 15.84
CA ALA A 122 10.11 9.00 16.97
C ALA A 122 8.57 8.89 17.09
N GLY A 123 7.84 9.15 16.00
CA GLY A 123 6.37 9.06 15.94
C GLY A 123 5.85 7.76 15.32
N SER A 124 6.73 6.85 14.88
CA SER A 124 6.32 5.61 14.22
C SER A 124 5.48 4.73 15.14
N VAL A 125 4.28 4.37 14.69
CA VAL A 125 3.40 3.34 15.29
C VAL A 125 3.70 2.00 14.61
N TYR A 126 3.86 2.01 13.29
CA TYR A 126 4.37 0.87 12.54
C TYR A 126 5.86 1.05 12.25
N MET A 127 6.65 0.02 12.57
CA MET A 127 7.95 -0.17 11.95
C MET A 127 7.75 -0.86 10.60
N PRO A 128 8.68 -0.73 9.64
CA PRO A 128 8.55 -1.38 8.33
C PRO A 128 8.35 -2.89 8.40
N TYR A 129 8.88 -3.52 9.45
CA TYR A 129 8.68 -4.94 9.77
C TYR A 129 8.21 -5.08 11.21
N GLY A 130 7.05 -5.71 11.38
CA GLY A 130 6.38 -5.92 12.67
C GLY A 130 6.65 -7.28 13.30
N GLY A 131 6.09 -7.46 14.49
CA GLY A 131 6.21 -8.66 15.30
C GLY A 131 7.48 -8.69 16.17
N ARG A 132 7.54 -9.67 17.06
CA ARG A 132 8.65 -9.84 18.01
C ARG A 132 10.02 -9.97 17.33
N TYR A 133 10.04 -10.61 16.15
CA TYR A 133 11.26 -10.83 15.36
C TYR A 133 11.44 -9.80 14.24
N GLN A 134 10.54 -8.84 14.11
CA GLN A 134 10.56 -7.83 13.05
C GLN A 134 10.68 -8.43 11.65
N LEU A 135 9.80 -9.38 11.34
CA LEU A 135 9.80 -10.13 10.06
C LEU A 135 8.45 -10.08 9.33
N THR A 136 7.38 -9.54 9.92
CA THR A 136 6.14 -9.28 9.20
C THR A 136 6.22 -7.94 8.49
N GLU A 137 6.25 -7.97 7.17
CA GLU A 137 6.21 -6.78 6.33
C GLU A 137 4.89 -6.02 6.55
N THR A 138 4.97 -4.74 6.91
CA THR A 138 3.78 -3.91 7.08
C THR A 138 3.33 -3.31 5.75
N GLN A 139 2.03 -3.24 5.54
CA GLN A 139 1.45 -2.77 4.27
C GLN A 139 1.15 -1.27 4.27
N SER A 140 1.31 -0.62 5.42
CA SER A 140 1.03 0.80 5.58
C SER A 140 2.09 1.45 6.48
N MET A 141 2.34 2.71 6.25
CA MET A 141 3.01 3.58 7.21
C MET A 141 1.97 4.09 8.20
N VAL A 142 2.24 4.02 9.49
CA VAL A 142 1.40 4.59 10.54
C VAL A 142 2.29 5.36 11.52
N ALA A 143 2.04 6.65 11.67
CA ALA A 143 2.84 7.52 12.54
C ALA A 143 1.97 8.54 13.27
N LYS A 144 2.33 8.86 14.51
CA LYS A 144 1.69 9.92 15.29
C LYS A 144 1.98 11.29 14.69
N LEU A 145 0.99 12.17 14.76
CA LEU A 145 1.23 13.58 14.46
C LEU A 145 2.20 14.17 15.49
N PRO A 146 3.28 14.81 15.04
CA PRO A 146 4.20 15.50 15.93
C PRO A 146 3.50 16.70 16.58
N VAL A 147 3.71 16.87 17.89
CA VAL A 147 3.21 18.03 18.64
C VAL A 147 4.35 18.59 19.48
N LEU A 148 4.44 19.92 19.58
CA LEU A 148 5.49 20.58 20.35
C LEU A 148 5.36 20.36 21.85
N LYS A 149 4.15 20.20 22.35
CA LYS A 149 3.86 19.98 23.79
C LYS A 149 2.70 19.00 23.96
N GLY A 150 2.75 18.21 25.03
CA GLY A 150 1.69 17.28 25.37
C GLY A 150 1.81 15.93 24.68
N LYS A 151 0.68 15.22 24.55
CA LYS A 151 0.58 13.91 23.89
C LYS A 151 -0.47 14.00 22.79
N CYS A 152 -0.19 13.36 21.66
CA CYS A 152 -1.12 13.20 20.56
C CYS A 152 -1.40 11.71 20.33
N ASP A 153 -2.68 11.35 20.22
CA ASP A 153 -3.16 10.01 19.89
C ASP A 153 -3.68 9.92 18.45
N THR A 154 -3.61 11.02 17.70
CA THR A 154 -3.91 11.04 16.28
C THR A 154 -2.74 10.49 15.49
N VAL A 155 -3.04 9.59 14.56
CA VAL A 155 -2.06 9.01 13.64
C VAL A 155 -2.44 9.35 12.20
N THR A 156 -1.44 9.51 11.35
CA THR A 156 -1.59 9.46 9.91
C THR A 156 -1.27 8.06 9.43
N MET A 157 -2.00 7.61 8.42
CA MET A 157 -1.79 6.35 7.73
C MET A 157 -1.53 6.63 6.26
N MET A 158 -0.59 5.91 5.66
CA MET A 158 -0.34 5.95 4.22
C MET A 158 -0.05 4.55 3.72
N SER A 159 -0.67 4.19 2.61
CA SER A 159 -0.43 2.94 1.89
C SER A 159 -0.27 3.21 0.40
N TYR A 160 0.12 2.20 -0.34
CA TYR A 160 0.16 2.27 -1.80
C TYR A 160 -0.42 1.00 -2.42
N GLY A 161 -0.77 1.08 -3.70
CA GLY A 161 -1.15 -0.07 -4.53
C GLY A 161 -0.58 0.07 -5.93
N PHE A 162 -0.05 -1.03 -6.46
CA PHE A 162 0.45 -1.16 -7.81
C PHE A 162 0.90 -2.61 -8.08
N ASP A 163 0.51 -3.15 -9.23
CA ASP A 163 1.04 -4.40 -9.75
C ASP A 163 1.46 -4.23 -11.21
N PRO A 164 2.76 -4.42 -11.55
CA PRO A 164 3.28 -4.19 -12.90
C PRO A 164 2.75 -5.19 -13.93
N TYR A 165 2.39 -6.40 -13.53
CA TYR A 165 1.91 -7.44 -14.44
C TYR A 165 0.44 -7.22 -14.78
N LEU A 166 -0.39 -6.92 -13.78
CA LEU A 166 -1.77 -6.52 -13.99
C LEU A 166 -1.86 -5.29 -14.89
N SER A 167 -1.04 -4.27 -14.61
CA SER A 167 -0.98 -3.04 -15.42
C SER A 167 -0.49 -3.30 -16.84
N SER A 168 0.42 -4.26 -17.04
CA SER A 168 0.90 -4.64 -18.38
C SER A 168 -0.15 -5.37 -19.20
N TRP A 169 -1.00 -6.19 -18.55
CA TRP A 169 -2.14 -6.81 -19.21
C TRP A 169 -3.22 -5.79 -19.54
N SER A 170 -3.58 -4.96 -18.58
CA SER A 170 -4.61 -3.93 -18.76
C SER A 170 -4.32 -2.72 -17.85
N PRO A 171 -3.85 -1.58 -18.41
CA PRO A 171 -3.63 -0.37 -17.63
C PRO A 171 -4.88 0.13 -16.91
N TYR A 172 -6.07 -0.10 -17.49
CA TYR A 172 -7.35 0.23 -16.86
C TYR A 172 -7.57 -0.59 -15.57
N HIS A 173 -7.49 -1.92 -15.66
CA HIS A 173 -7.61 -2.78 -14.48
C HIS A 173 -6.48 -2.52 -13.49
N GLY A 174 -5.24 -2.36 -13.97
CA GLY A 174 -4.11 -2.01 -13.13
C GLY A 174 -4.36 -0.82 -12.24
N SER A 175 -4.96 0.24 -12.78
CA SER A 175 -5.29 1.45 -12.03
C SER A 175 -6.47 1.28 -11.08
N VAL A 176 -7.54 0.58 -11.50
CA VAL A 176 -8.67 0.25 -10.60
C VAL A 176 -8.17 -0.51 -9.39
N TYR A 177 -7.36 -1.54 -9.62
CA TYR A 177 -6.84 -2.40 -8.54
C TYR A 177 -5.72 -1.74 -7.74
N ALA A 178 -4.96 -0.79 -8.30
CA ALA A 178 -4.04 0.03 -7.53
C ALA A 178 -4.78 0.87 -6.47
N VAL A 179 -5.92 1.48 -6.84
CA VAL A 179 -6.78 2.21 -5.90
C VAL A 179 -7.35 1.26 -4.85
N LEU A 180 -7.91 0.12 -5.26
CA LEU A 180 -8.48 -0.86 -4.36
C LEU A 180 -7.42 -1.42 -3.38
N GLU A 181 -6.23 -1.73 -3.85
CA GLU A 181 -5.13 -2.27 -3.03
C GLU A 181 -4.67 -1.25 -1.98
N SER A 182 -4.43 0.01 -2.38
CA SER A 182 -4.08 1.05 -1.42
C SER A 182 -5.16 1.24 -0.36
N LEU A 183 -6.44 1.15 -0.75
CA LEU A 183 -7.58 1.28 0.16
C LEU A 183 -7.67 0.09 1.14
N SER A 184 -7.53 -1.14 0.65
CA SER A 184 -7.58 -2.36 1.49
C SER A 184 -6.49 -2.35 2.56
N ARG A 185 -5.29 -1.87 2.22
CA ARG A 185 -4.15 -1.75 3.14
C ARG A 185 -4.37 -0.72 4.25
N ILE A 186 -5.14 0.34 4.01
CA ILE A 186 -5.59 1.27 5.07
C ILE A 186 -6.57 0.56 6.01
N VAL A 187 -7.54 -0.18 5.46
CA VAL A 187 -8.55 -0.89 6.26
C VAL A 187 -7.91 -1.96 7.15
N THR A 188 -6.93 -2.72 6.64
CA THR A 188 -6.21 -3.74 7.42
C THR A 188 -5.41 -3.16 8.58
N ALA A 189 -5.03 -1.90 8.51
CA ALA A 189 -4.37 -1.17 9.59
C ALA A 189 -5.35 -0.59 10.62
N GLY A 190 -6.66 -0.70 10.40
CA GLY A 190 -7.71 -0.14 11.26
C GLY A 190 -8.25 1.21 10.79
N GLY A 191 -7.84 1.71 9.61
CA GLY A 191 -8.33 2.96 9.03
C GLY A 191 -9.78 2.88 8.54
N ASP A 192 -10.40 4.05 8.41
CA ASP A 192 -11.76 4.21 7.88
C ASP A 192 -11.67 4.66 6.41
N TYR A 193 -11.93 3.73 5.47
CA TYR A 193 -11.79 4.03 4.05
C TYR A 193 -12.52 5.31 3.60
N LYS A 194 -13.62 5.70 4.25
CA LYS A 194 -14.42 6.90 3.91
C LYS A 194 -13.66 8.21 4.07
N LYS A 195 -12.61 8.22 4.89
CA LYS A 195 -11.78 9.40 5.14
C LYS A 195 -10.59 9.49 4.19
N VAL A 196 -10.33 8.42 3.44
CA VAL A 196 -9.18 8.36 2.53
C VAL A 196 -9.22 9.46 1.48
N ARG A 197 -8.05 10.01 1.20
CA ARG A 197 -7.77 10.83 0.01
C ARG A 197 -6.61 10.20 -0.73
N PHE A 198 -6.70 10.21 -2.06
CA PHE A 198 -5.67 9.62 -2.90
C PHE A 198 -4.70 10.68 -3.43
N THR A 199 -3.51 10.23 -3.78
CA THR A 199 -2.61 10.92 -4.70
C THR A 199 -2.01 9.87 -5.63
N PHE A 200 -1.87 10.20 -6.92
CA PHE A 200 -1.42 9.25 -7.92
C PHE A 200 -0.05 9.63 -8.45
N GLN A 201 0.80 8.63 -8.63
CA GLN A 201 2.07 8.76 -9.32
C GLN A 201 2.01 7.95 -10.61
N GLU A 202 2.15 8.63 -11.72
CA GLU A 202 2.12 8.01 -13.05
C GLU A 202 3.51 8.01 -13.67
N TYR A 203 3.86 6.90 -14.36
CA TYR A 203 5.09 6.78 -15.11
C TYR A 203 4.87 5.87 -16.32
N PHE A 204 4.91 6.47 -17.50
CA PHE A 204 4.65 5.78 -18.75
C PHE A 204 5.88 5.87 -19.68
N ARG A 205 5.92 4.98 -20.65
CA ARG A 205 6.89 5.00 -21.74
C ARG A 205 6.82 6.35 -22.49
N ARG A 206 7.89 6.69 -23.19
CA ARG A 206 7.90 7.92 -23.99
C ARG A 206 6.76 7.88 -25.00
N MET A 207 5.93 8.89 -24.96
CA MET A 207 4.89 9.11 -25.99
C MET A 207 5.58 9.52 -27.29
N SER A 208 4.98 9.22 -28.39
CA SER A 208 5.35 9.67 -29.71
C SER A 208 4.08 10.13 -30.42
N GLU A 209 4.10 10.28 -31.72
CA GLU A 209 2.91 10.52 -32.52
C GLU A 209 2.07 9.25 -32.75
N ASP A 210 2.49 8.10 -32.19
CA ASP A 210 1.79 6.82 -32.29
C ASP A 210 0.56 6.82 -31.35
N PRO A 211 -0.68 6.79 -31.89
CA PRO A 211 -1.93 6.79 -31.11
C PRO A 211 -2.03 5.64 -30.11
N LYS A 212 -1.41 4.50 -30.40
CA LYS A 212 -1.42 3.32 -29.51
C LYS A 212 -0.56 3.51 -28.27
N ARG A 213 0.52 4.30 -28.35
CA ARG A 213 1.32 4.61 -27.16
C ARG A 213 0.53 5.44 -26.16
N TRP A 214 -0.37 6.31 -26.62
CA TRP A 214 -1.27 7.10 -25.79
C TRP A 214 -2.40 6.27 -25.14
N SER A 215 -2.65 5.06 -25.65
CA SER A 215 -3.62 4.13 -25.04
C SER A 215 -3.34 3.85 -23.57
N GLN A 216 -2.07 3.66 -23.21
CA GLN A 216 -1.70 3.26 -21.84
C GLN A 216 -2.04 4.33 -20.77
N PRO A 217 -1.56 5.58 -20.87
CA PRO A 217 -1.92 6.60 -19.90
C PRO A 217 -3.42 6.90 -19.91
N PHE A 218 -4.06 6.89 -21.08
CA PHE A 218 -5.50 7.13 -21.20
C PHE A 218 -6.32 6.04 -20.48
N ALA A 219 -6.00 4.76 -20.71
CA ALA A 219 -6.69 3.65 -20.06
C ALA A 219 -6.43 3.63 -18.53
N ALA A 220 -5.20 3.92 -18.10
CA ALA A 220 -4.87 4.02 -16.68
C ALA A 220 -5.66 5.15 -15.99
N LEU A 221 -5.73 6.32 -16.63
CA LEU A 221 -6.48 7.46 -16.11
C LEU A 221 -7.98 7.14 -16.00
N LEU A 222 -8.55 6.48 -17.01
CA LEU A 222 -9.97 6.04 -16.96
C LEU A 222 -10.22 5.05 -15.83
N GLY A 223 -9.32 4.09 -15.60
CA GLY A 223 -9.43 3.13 -14.48
C GLY A 223 -9.39 3.82 -13.13
N ALA A 224 -8.44 4.74 -12.93
CA ALA A 224 -8.35 5.52 -11.70
C ALA A 224 -9.57 6.43 -11.49
N PHE A 225 -10.11 7.00 -12.56
CA PHE A 225 -11.34 7.82 -12.54
C PHE A 225 -12.54 6.96 -12.13
N ASP A 226 -12.71 5.79 -12.74
CA ASP A 226 -13.80 4.86 -12.43
C ASP A 226 -13.77 4.45 -10.96
N ALA A 227 -12.60 4.09 -10.44
CA ALA A 227 -12.44 3.72 -9.04
C ALA A 227 -12.77 4.88 -8.08
N GLN A 228 -12.35 6.11 -8.38
CA GLN A 228 -12.68 7.28 -7.56
C GLN A 228 -14.20 7.54 -7.52
N ILE A 229 -14.86 7.46 -8.65
CA ILE A 229 -16.33 7.61 -8.74
C ILE A 229 -17.02 6.46 -8.02
N GLY A 230 -16.57 5.22 -8.24
CA GLY A 230 -17.14 4.02 -7.64
C GLY A 230 -17.08 4.01 -6.11
N PHE A 231 -15.97 4.44 -5.53
CA PHE A 231 -15.81 4.58 -4.09
C PHE A 231 -16.32 5.91 -3.52
N GLY A 232 -16.58 6.91 -4.36
CA GLY A 232 -16.93 8.26 -3.90
C GLY A 232 -15.76 8.98 -3.19
N LEU A 233 -14.52 8.65 -3.52
CA LEU A 233 -13.31 9.14 -2.86
C LEU A 233 -12.42 9.90 -3.86
N PRO A 234 -12.03 11.17 -3.57
CA PRO A 234 -11.25 11.97 -4.51
C PRO A 234 -9.74 11.75 -4.36
N SER A 235 -9.02 11.94 -5.45
CA SER A 235 -7.60 12.27 -5.41
C SER A 235 -7.40 13.77 -5.18
N ILE A 236 -6.35 14.11 -4.43
CA ILE A 236 -6.01 15.51 -4.10
C ILE A 236 -4.93 16.06 -5.04
N GLY A 237 -4.36 15.23 -5.88
CA GLY A 237 -3.31 15.59 -6.81
C GLY A 237 -2.52 14.37 -7.26
N GLY A 238 -1.37 14.63 -7.85
CA GLY A 238 -0.49 13.58 -8.34
C GLY A 238 0.67 14.16 -9.13
N LYS A 239 1.39 13.29 -9.79
CA LYS A 239 2.50 13.63 -10.67
C LYS A 239 2.57 12.60 -11.78
N ASP A 240 2.73 13.06 -13.00
CA ASP A 240 2.89 12.22 -14.18
C ASP A 240 4.27 12.38 -14.82
N SER A 241 4.68 11.38 -15.59
CA SER A 241 5.88 11.40 -16.40
C SER A 241 5.74 10.44 -17.58
N MET A 242 6.16 10.91 -18.76
CA MET A 242 6.14 10.17 -20.02
C MET A 242 7.57 9.92 -20.55
N SER A 243 8.52 9.65 -19.65
CA SER A 243 9.95 9.51 -19.97
C SER A 243 10.49 8.09 -19.77
N GLY A 244 9.62 7.11 -19.54
CA GLY A 244 9.95 5.74 -19.17
C GLY A 244 10.41 4.84 -20.32
N THR A 245 11.23 5.36 -21.25
CA THR A 245 11.83 4.60 -22.32
C THR A 245 13.36 4.78 -22.30
N PHE A 246 14.10 3.66 -22.29
CA PHE A 246 15.54 3.66 -22.43
C PHE A 246 15.92 2.70 -23.56
N ASN A 247 16.43 3.24 -24.65
CA ASN A 247 16.62 2.53 -25.92
C ASN A 247 15.33 1.84 -26.39
N ASP A 248 15.31 0.51 -26.42
CA ASP A 248 14.19 -0.37 -26.77
C ASP A 248 13.43 -0.93 -25.57
N ILE A 249 13.78 -0.52 -24.35
CA ILE A 249 13.12 -0.94 -23.11
C ILE A 249 12.11 0.13 -22.70
N ASP A 250 10.85 -0.25 -22.61
CA ASP A 250 9.77 0.55 -22.04
C ASP A 250 9.46 0.09 -20.61
N VAL A 251 9.19 1.03 -19.69
CA VAL A 251 8.62 0.69 -18.38
C VAL A 251 7.21 0.11 -18.54
N PRO A 252 6.76 -0.78 -17.65
CA PRO A 252 5.35 -1.17 -17.61
C PRO A 252 4.47 0.06 -17.38
N PRO A 253 3.23 0.07 -17.90
CA PRO A 253 2.28 1.14 -17.61
C PRO A 253 2.12 1.28 -16.11
N THR A 254 2.46 2.42 -15.55
CA THR A 254 2.51 2.61 -14.10
C THR A 254 1.56 3.71 -13.66
N LEU A 255 0.58 3.36 -12.85
CA LEU A 255 -0.17 4.26 -11.99
C LEU A 255 -0.14 3.67 -10.59
N VAL A 256 0.62 4.31 -9.70
CA VAL A 256 0.64 3.98 -8.27
C VAL A 256 -0.41 4.82 -7.56
N SER A 257 -1.30 4.18 -6.83
CA SER A 257 -2.22 4.85 -5.92
C SER A 257 -1.61 4.93 -4.53
N PHE A 258 -1.56 6.11 -3.96
CA PHE A 258 -1.28 6.31 -2.54
C PHE A 258 -2.56 6.72 -1.84
N ALA A 259 -2.92 6.02 -0.77
CA ALA A 259 -4.07 6.33 0.08
C ALA A 259 -3.57 6.94 1.40
N VAL A 260 -4.17 8.05 1.81
CA VAL A 260 -3.86 8.73 3.07
C VAL A 260 -5.11 8.79 3.92
N ASP A 261 -4.98 8.44 5.19
CA ASP A 261 -6.06 8.48 6.20
C ASP A 261 -5.55 9.05 7.52
N VAL A 262 -6.49 9.39 8.40
CA VAL A 262 -6.25 9.85 9.77
C VAL A 262 -7.09 9.01 10.73
N ALA A 263 -6.45 8.42 11.73
CA ALA A 263 -7.09 7.56 12.73
C ALA A 263 -6.65 7.91 14.15
N ARG A 264 -7.13 7.14 15.13
CA ARG A 264 -6.65 7.16 16.51
C ARG A 264 -5.71 5.99 16.74
N GLU A 265 -4.62 6.19 17.48
CA GLU A 265 -3.64 5.14 17.80
C GLU A 265 -4.30 3.87 18.36
N LYS A 266 -5.31 4.02 19.22
CA LYS A 266 -6.04 2.90 19.83
C LYS A 266 -6.83 2.02 18.87
N ASP A 267 -7.13 2.52 17.67
CA ASP A 267 -7.91 1.83 16.64
C ASP A 267 -6.99 1.12 15.62
N VAL A 268 -5.68 1.28 15.78
CA VAL A 268 -4.66 0.65 14.93
C VAL A 268 -4.39 -0.77 15.38
N ILE A 269 -4.38 -1.72 14.43
CA ILE A 269 -3.94 -3.10 14.65
C ILE A 269 -2.73 -3.37 13.77
N THR A 270 -1.84 -4.28 14.20
CA THR A 270 -0.64 -4.67 13.45
C THR A 270 -0.82 -6.01 12.74
N PRO A 271 -0.15 -6.24 11.59
CA PRO A 271 -0.49 -7.35 10.71
C PRO A 271 0.05 -8.73 11.12
N GLU A 272 1.03 -8.82 12.02
CA GLU A 272 1.57 -10.11 12.45
C GLU A 272 0.56 -10.95 13.24
N LEU A 273 0.58 -12.27 13.08
CA LEU A 273 -0.22 -13.20 13.88
C LEU A 273 0.12 -13.10 15.36
N LYS A 274 -0.89 -13.19 16.25
CA LYS A 274 -0.77 -12.90 17.68
C LYS A 274 -0.83 -14.14 18.57
N GLU A 275 -1.72 -15.09 18.25
CA GLU A 275 -2.03 -16.16 19.20
C GLU A 275 -2.37 -17.50 18.49
N ALA A 276 -1.72 -18.58 18.96
CA ALA A 276 -2.05 -19.91 18.49
C ALA A 276 -3.47 -20.32 18.92
N GLY A 277 -4.19 -20.99 18.03
CA GLY A 277 -5.58 -21.36 18.22
C GLY A 277 -6.57 -20.39 17.56
N ASP A 278 -6.17 -19.16 17.30
CA ASP A 278 -6.98 -18.17 16.56
C ASP A 278 -7.25 -18.67 15.14
N LYS A 279 -8.36 -18.21 14.58
CA LYS A 279 -8.86 -18.62 13.27
C LYS A 279 -8.45 -17.61 12.20
N LEU A 280 -8.15 -18.12 11.02
CA LEU A 280 -7.92 -17.32 9.85
C LEU A 280 -9.20 -17.25 9.02
N VAL A 281 -9.74 -16.06 8.89
CA VAL A 281 -10.95 -15.78 8.13
C VAL A 281 -10.58 -14.95 6.91
N LEU A 282 -10.95 -15.44 5.72
CA LEU A 282 -10.80 -14.73 4.47
C LEU A 282 -12.09 -13.98 4.15
N PHE A 283 -11.99 -12.68 3.98
CA PHE A 283 -13.04 -11.81 3.50
C PHE A 283 -12.83 -11.52 2.02
N THR A 284 -13.85 -11.80 1.21
CA THR A 284 -13.75 -11.72 -0.26
C THR A 284 -14.61 -10.62 -0.84
N ILE A 285 -14.08 -9.96 -1.85
CA ILE A 285 -14.83 -9.00 -2.66
C ILE A 285 -15.58 -9.69 -3.78
N GLU A 286 -16.65 -9.06 -4.24
CA GLU A 286 -17.38 -9.45 -5.44
C GLU A 286 -16.79 -8.76 -6.67
N LYS A 287 -16.68 -9.50 -7.78
CA LYS A 287 -16.28 -8.98 -9.08
C LYS A 287 -17.41 -9.11 -10.08
N ASN A 288 -17.54 -8.16 -10.97
CA ASN A 288 -18.45 -8.25 -12.09
C ASN A 288 -17.89 -9.11 -13.23
N THR A 289 -18.63 -9.25 -14.32
CA THR A 289 -18.24 -10.07 -15.49
C THR A 289 -17.01 -9.56 -16.25
N TYR A 290 -16.53 -8.36 -15.92
CA TYR A 290 -15.33 -7.76 -16.49
C TYR A 290 -14.13 -7.81 -15.53
N ASP A 291 -14.19 -8.64 -14.50
CA ASP A 291 -13.19 -8.73 -13.44
C ASP A 291 -12.96 -7.40 -12.67
N LEU A 292 -13.95 -6.50 -12.65
CA LEU A 292 -13.91 -5.26 -11.87
C LEU A 292 -14.61 -5.43 -10.53
N PRO A 293 -14.15 -4.75 -9.45
CA PRO A 293 -14.79 -4.82 -8.15
C PRO A 293 -16.22 -4.27 -8.18
N VAL A 294 -17.14 -4.91 -7.48
CA VAL A 294 -18.48 -4.37 -7.21
C VAL A 294 -18.35 -3.38 -6.05
N TYR A 295 -18.14 -2.11 -6.36
CA TYR A 295 -17.79 -1.07 -5.40
C TYR A 295 -18.72 -1.02 -4.18
N GLU A 296 -20.02 -1.14 -4.37
CA GLU A 296 -20.99 -1.13 -3.27
C GLU A 296 -20.77 -2.29 -2.29
N GLN A 297 -20.47 -3.49 -2.81
CA GLN A 297 -20.16 -4.64 -1.96
C GLN A 297 -18.83 -4.43 -1.21
N VAL A 298 -17.79 -3.95 -1.90
CA VAL A 298 -16.49 -3.66 -1.29
C VAL A 298 -16.61 -2.64 -0.17
N MET A 299 -17.36 -1.56 -0.38
CA MET A 299 -17.60 -0.53 0.64
C MET A 299 -18.28 -1.10 1.88
N LYS A 300 -19.32 -1.92 1.72
CA LYS A 300 -20.00 -2.60 2.83
C LYS A 300 -19.06 -3.55 3.58
N LEU A 301 -18.23 -4.30 2.82
CA LEU A 301 -17.24 -5.22 3.36
C LEU A 301 -16.23 -4.49 4.24
N TYR A 302 -15.63 -3.41 3.71
CA TYR A 302 -14.61 -2.65 4.42
C TYR A 302 -15.16 -1.89 5.64
N ASP A 303 -16.40 -1.38 5.56
CA ASP A 303 -17.10 -0.83 6.72
C ASP A 303 -17.23 -1.87 7.83
N LYS A 304 -17.61 -3.10 7.47
CA LYS A 304 -17.80 -4.16 8.44
C LYS A 304 -16.48 -4.63 9.05
N ILE A 305 -15.42 -4.74 8.27
CA ILE A 305 -14.08 -5.08 8.78
C ILE A 305 -13.57 -3.98 9.73
N HIS A 306 -13.68 -2.71 9.36
CA HIS A 306 -13.31 -1.58 10.21
C HIS A 306 -14.08 -1.61 11.54
N GLU A 307 -15.39 -1.84 11.51
CA GLU A 307 -16.22 -1.97 12.73
C GLU A 307 -15.74 -3.11 13.62
N LEU A 308 -15.44 -4.29 13.05
CA LEU A 308 -15.00 -5.47 13.79
C LEU A 308 -13.60 -5.30 14.39
N ILE A 309 -12.69 -4.59 13.69
CA ILE A 309 -11.40 -4.17 14.25
C ILE A 309 -11.63 -3.28 15.49
N GLY A 310 -12.46 -2.25 15.36
CA GLY A 310 -12.76 -1.34 16.46
C GLY A 310 -13.42 -2.02 17.67
N LYS A 311 -14.10 -3.14 17.47
CA LYS A 311 -14.67 -4.00 18.52
C LYS A 311 -13.71 -5.04 19.10
N GLY A 312 -12.48 -5.13 18.57
CA GLY A 312 -11.52 -6.15 18.96
C GLY A 312 -11.93 -7.58 18.59
N ALA A 313 -12.78 -7.73 17.57
CA ALA A 313 -13.14 -9.04 17.01
C ALA A 313 -12.13 -9.53 15.96
N ILE A 314 -11.31 -8.65 15.43
CA ILE A 314 -10.17 -8.93 14.55
C ILE A 314 -8.90 -8.47 15.26
N ARG A 315 -7.91 -9.36 15.41
CA ARG A 315 -6.63 -9.07 16.09
C ARG A 315 -5.55 -8.57 15.14
N SER A 316 -5.48 -9.16 13.96
CA SER A 316 -4.57 -8.77 12.89
C SER A 316 -5.23 -9.00 11.53
N ALA A 317 -4.78 -8.26 10.51
CA ALA A 317 -5.33 -8.37 9.17
C ALA A 317 -4.25 -8.06 8.12
N TYR A 318 -4.41 -8.65 6.92
CA TYR A 318 -3.52 -8.48 5.80
C TYR A 318 -4.32 -8.45 4.48
N ALA A 319 -4.07 -7.45 3.65
CA ALA A 319 -4.67 -7.36 2.32
C ALA A 319 -3.95 -8.31 1.36
N LEU A 320 -4.71 -9.10 0.59
CA LEU A 320 -4.16 -9.95 -0.45
C LEU A 320 -3.78 -9.10 -1.67
N ASP A 321 -2.74 -9.53 -2.35
CA ASP A 321 -2.23 -8.97 -3.60
C ASP A 321 -2.31 -9.97 -4.76
N GLY A 322 -1.51 -9.78 -5.80
CA GLY A 322 -1.42 -10.68 -6.95
C GLY A 322 -0.85 -12.08 -6.65
N LYS A 323 -0.43 -12.37 -5.42
CA LYS A 323 0.23 -13.64 -5.04
C LYS A 323 -0.61 -14.49 -4.08
N GLY A 324 -1.83 -14.05 -3.80
CA GLY A 324 -2.85 -14.84 -3.11
C GLY A 324 -2.67 -15.01 -1.60
N LEU A 325 -3.45 -15.93 -1.05
CA LEU A 325 -3.55 -16.18 0.38
C LEU A 325 -2.24 -16.71 0.99
N ALA A 326 -1.52 -17.57 0.26
CA ALA A 326 -0.29 -18.19 0.76
C ALA A 326 0.80 -17.14 1.08
N ALA A 327 0.95 -16.12 0.22
CA ALA A 327 1.87 -15.01 0.47
C ALA A 327 1.45 -14.21 1.71
N ALA A 328 0.16 -13.85 1.81
CA ALA A 328 -0.37 -13.07 2.92
C ALA A 328 -0.16 -13.76 4.28
N VAL A 329 -0.60 -15.01 4.42
CA VAL A 329 -0.48 -15.74 5.69
C VAL A 329 0.98 -16.03 6.07
N SER A 330 1.88 -16.22 5.08
CA SER A 330 3.30 -16.38 5.35
C SER A 330 3.91 -15.11 5.95
N LYS A 331 3.62 -13.96 5.35
CA LYS A 331 4.10 -12.67 5.85
C LYS A 331 3.54 -12.36 7.24
N MET A 332 2.26 -12.65 7.51
CA MET A 332 1.67 -12.52 8.84
C MET A 332 2.36 -13.41 9.88
N ALA A 333 2.73 -14.63 9.50
CA ALA A 333 3.32 -15.64 10.39
C ALA A 333 4.75 -15.30 10.84
N PHE A 334 5.55 -14.70 9.95
CA PHE A 334 6.99 -14.50 10.14
C PHE A 334 7.34 -13.65 11.36
N GLY A 335 6.57 -12.60 11.65
CA GLY A 335 6.89 -11.62 12.70
C GLY A 335 6.95 -12.19 14.11
N ASN A 336 6.07 -13.14 14.42
CA ASN A 336 6.02 -13.82 15.71
C ASN A 336 6.39 -15.31 15.62
N LYS A 337 6.74 -15.78 14.41
CA LYS A 337 7.07 -17.18 14.12
C LYS A 337 5.98 -18.15 14.55
N LEU A 338 4.73 -17.75 14.39
CA LEU A 338 3.57 -18.61 14.58
C LEU A 338 3.28 -19.40 13.31
N GLY A 339 3.02 -20.69 13.43
CA GLY A 339 2.68 -21.52 12.28
C GLY A 339 1.25 -21.28 11.79
N VAL A 340 0.96 -21.77 10.60
CA VAL A 340 -0.36 -21.69 9.97
C VAL A 340 -0.76 -23.07 9.45
N THR A 341 -1.97 -23.49 9.79
CA THR A 341 -2.62 -24.64 9.16
C THR A 341 -3.75 -24.14 8.29
N ILE A 342 -3.69 -24.44 7.01
CA ILE A 342 -4.75 -24.13 6.03
C ILE A 342 -5.73 -25.29 6.00
N SER A 343 -7.02 -25.00 5.96
CA SER A 343 -8.08 -26.00 5.80
C SER A 343 -7.97 -26.73 4.46
N ASP A 344 -8.24 -28.03 4.45
CA ASP A 344 -8.12 -28.88 3.25
C ASP A 344 -9.13 -28.54 2.15
N ASP A 345 -10.21 -27.84 2.48
CA ASP A 345 -11.23 -27.36 1.56
C ASP A 345 -10.86 -26.06 0.83
N VAL A 346 -9.76 -25.41 1.22
CA VAL A 346 -9.24 -24.24 0.51
C VAL A 346 -8.61 -24.68 -0.81
N SER A 347 -9.06 -24.09 -1.91
CA SER A 347 -8.53 -24.45 -3.23
C SER A 347 -7.13 -23.91 -3.48
N LYS A 348 -6.40 -24.53 -4.42
CA LYS A 348 -5.08 -24.05 -4.84
C LYS A 348 -5.15 -22.67 -5.50
N GLU A 349 -6.26 -22.40 -6.18
CA GLU A 349 -6.55 -21.10 -6.77
C GLU A 349 -6.63 -20.04 -5.67
N THR A 350 -7.38 -20.29 -4.59
CA THR A 350 -7.46 -19.36 -3.45
C THR A 350 -6.09 -19.11 -2.82
N LEU A 351 -5.22 -20.13 -2.77
CA LEU A 351 -3.88 -20.01 -2.19
C LEU A 351 -2.94 -19.17 -3.04
N PHE A 352 -2.94 -19.31 -4.36
CA PHE A 352 -1.89 -18.81 -5.23
C PHE A 352 -2.34 -17.86 -6.33
N ALA A 353 -3.65 -17.75 -6.59
CA ALA A 353 -4.16 -16.80 -7.59
C ALA A 353 -4.33 -15.38 -7.02
N PRO A 354 -4.40 -14.37 -7.90
CA PRO A 354 -4.57 -12.97 -7.48
C PRO A 354 -5.82 -12.77 -6.62
N GLY A 355 -5.63 -12.12 -5.45
CA GLY A 355 -6.67 -11.89 -4.47
C GLY A 355 -6.88 -10.41 -4.10
N PHE A 356 -6.52 -9.48 -4.97
CA PHE A 356 -6.64 -8.04 -4.69
C PHE A 356 -7.99 -7.66 -4.11
N GLY A 357 -7.98 -6.84 -3.06
CA GLY A 357 -9.15 -6.38 -2.34
C GLY A 357 -9.67 -7.36 -1.30
N ASN A 358 -9.30 -8.63 -1.38
CA ASN A 358 -9.60 -9.59 -0.32
C ASN A 358 -8.71 -9.32 0.90
N ILE A 359 -9.20 -9.65 2.08
CA ILE A 359 -8.49 -9.46 3.35
C ILE A 359 -8.51 -10.77 4.12
N VAL A 360 -7.36 -11.25 4.55
CA VAL A 360 -7.28 -12.32 5.55
C VAL A 360 -7.08 -11.70 6.93
N ALA A 361 -7.82 -12.20 7.92
CA ALA A 361 -7.75 -11.71 9.28
C ALA A 361 -7.61 -12.85 10.29
N GLU A 362 -6.85 -12.57 11.36
CA GLU A 362 -6.79 -13.39 12.55
C GLU A 362 -7.94 -12.99 13.49
N VAL A 363 -8.78 -13.96 13.82
CA VAL A 363 -9.98 -13.82 14.64
C VAL A 363 -9.89 -14.75 15.83
N PRO A 364 -10.04 -14.26 17.08
CA PRO A 364 -10.13 -15.13 18.25
C PRO A 364 -11.17 -16.23 18.03
N ALA A 365 -10.85 -17.47 18.41
CA ALA A 365 -11.71 -18.61 18.12
C ALA A 365 -13.15 -18.41 18.64
N GLU A 366 -13.29 -17.78 19.81
CA GLU A 366 -14.58 -17.45 20.44
C GLU A 366 -15.35 -16.32 19.74
N LYS A 367 -14.67 -15.53 18.89
CA LYS A 367 -15.25 -14.39 18.13
C LYS A 367 -15.75 -14.76 16.73
N VAL A 368 -15.39 -15.93 16.21
CA VAL A 368 -15.77 -16.35 14.84
C VAL A 368 -17.28 -16.30 14.62
N ALA A 369 -18.07 -16.77 15.60
CA ALA A 369 -19.52 -16.74 15.52
C ALA A 369 -20.08 -15.30 15.49
N GLU A 370 -19.46 -14.36 16.23
CA GLU A 370 -19.80 -12.93 16.23
C GLU A 370 -19.51 -12.31 14.87
N VAL A 371 -18.33 -12.59 14.28
CA VAL A 371 -17.93 -12.12 12.95
C VAL A 371 -18.94 -12.59 11.90
N LYS A 372 -19.26 -13.89 11.88
CA LYS A 372 -20.24 -14.46 10.94
C LYS A 372 -21.64 -13.83 11.10
N ALA A 373 -22.09 -13.64 12.33
CA ALA A 373 -23.38 -13.00 12.60
C ALA A 373 -23.40 -11.53 12.12
N ALA A 374 -22.31 -10.78 12.32
CA ALA A 374 -22.16 -9.41 11.86
C ALA A 374 -22.20 -9.30 10.34
N PHE A 375 -21.55 -10.23 9.61
CA PHE A 375 -21.60 -10.30 8.16
C PHE A 375 -23.00 -10.64 7.64
N ASN A 376 -23.66 -11.62 8.24
CA ASN A 376 -25.05 -11.96 7.89
C ASN A 376 -25.99 -10.75 8.07
N ALA A 377 -25.87 -10.04 9.19
CA ALA A 377 -26.68 -8.87 9.47
C ALA A 377 -26.44 -7.70 8.51
N ALA A 378 -25.23 -7.61 7.94
CA ALA A 378 -24.84 -6.61 6.95
C ALA A 378 -25.24 -6.97 5.50
N GLY A 379 -25.84 -8.14 5.27
CA GLY A 379 -26.14 -8.66 3.93
C GLY A 379 -24.89 -9.11 3.17
N LEU A 380 -23.85 -9.52 3.92
CA LEU A 380 -22.56 -9.99 3.40
C LEU A 380 -22.35 -11.49 3.65
N ALA A 381 -23.43 -12.25 3.82
CA ALA A 381 -23.38 -13.71 4.02
C ALA A 381 -22.65 -14.39 2.87
N GLY A 382 -21.66 -15.23 3.18
CA GLY A 382 -20.87 -15.97 2.18
C GLY A 382 -19.65 -15.20 1.62
N TYR A 383 -19.42 -13.96 2.07
CA TYR A 383 -18.19 -13.22 1.77
C TYR A 383 -17.13 -13.35 2.88
N GLU A 384 -17.40 -14.19 3.87
CA GLU A 384 -16.46 -14.63 4.90
C GLU A 384 -16.29 -16.15 4.87
N ALA A 385 -15.06 -16.62 4.88
CA ALA A 385 -14.72 -18.04 4.88
C ALA A 385 -13.64 -18.35 5.91
N LEU A 386 -13.83 -19.41 6.71
CA LEU A 386 -12.78 -19.94 7.55
C LEU A 386 -11.78 -20.68 6.64
N VAL A 387 -10.53 -20.19 6.59
CA VAL A 387 -9.50 -20.74 5.69
C VAL A 387 -8.39 -21.48 6.42
N GLY A 388 -8.38 -21.45 7.76
CA GLY A 388 -7.35 -22.09 8.56
C GLY A 388 -7.30 -21.59 9.99
N TRP A 389 -6.19 -21.88 10.65
CA TRP A 389 -5.93 -21.43 12.02
C TRP A 389 -4.42 -21.26 12.28
N VAL A 390 -4.12 -20.46 13.29
CA VAL A 390 -2.77 -20.25 13.80
C VAL A 390 -2.36 -21.46 14.66
N ASN A 391 -1.18 -22.02 14.45
CA ASN A 391 -0.65 -23.14 15.22
C ASN A 391 0.68 -22.81 15.92
N GLU A 392 1.08 -23.60 16.94
CA GLU A 392 2.31 -23.44 17.69
C GLU A 392 3.52 -24.15 17.05
N GLU A 393 3.32 -24.89 15.95
CA GLU A 393 4.31 -25.80 15.41
C GLU A 393 5.42 -25.12 14.59
N GLU A 394 5.42 -23.78 14.51
CA GLU A 394 6.34 -23.01 13.66
C GLU A 394 6.43 -23.60 12.23
N SER A 395 5.29 -23.94 11.64
CA SER A 395 5.23 -24.55 10.31
C SER A 395 3.97 -24.16 9.54
N PHE A 396 4.07 -24.21 8.21
CA PHE A 396 2.95 -24.08 7.29
C PHE A 396 2.47 -25.47 6.90
N ILE A 397 1.19 -25.73 7.09
CA ILE A 397 0.57 -27.05 6.87
C ILE A 397 -0.61 -26.87 5.91
N TYR A 398 -0.67 -27.69 4.85
CA TYR A 398 -1.80 -27.77 3.93
C TYR A 398 -1.89 -29.19 3.36
N GLY A 399 -2.90 -29.95 3.78
CA GLY A 399 -2.97 -31.39 3.50
C GLY A 399 -1.71 -32.11 4.00
N ASP A 400 -1.04 -32.84 3.11
CA ASP A 400 0.21 -33.55 3.41
C ASP A 400 1.45 -32.63 3.36
N MET A 401 1.30 -31.39 2.90
CA MET A 401 2.40 -30.44 2.81
C MET A 401 2.78 -29.91 4.21
N ARG A 402 4.06 -29.93 4.50
CA ARG A 402 4.64 -29.27 5.67
C ARG A 402 5.92 -28.51 5.29
N ILE A 403 5.96 -27.26 5.64
CA ILE A 403 7.14 -26.37 5.48
C ILE A 403 7.48 -25.79 6.86
N SER A 404 8.71 -25.99 7.34
CA SER A 404 9.12 -25.35 8.59
C SER A 404 9.24 -23.85 8.44
N MET A 405 9.11 -23.11 9.55
CA MET A 405 9.31 -21.66 9.59
C MET A 405 10.71 -21.28 9.08
N GLU A 406 11.72 -22.04 9.43
CA GLU A 406 13.09 -21.82 8.99
C GLU A 406 13.23 -21.97 7.47
N GLU A 407 12.65 -23.03 6.88
CA GLU A 407 12.67 -23.28 5.43
C GLU A 407 11.92 -22.16 4.66
N ALA A 408 10.77 -21.73 5.16
CA ALA A 408 9.99 -20.65 4.57
C ALA A 408 10.72 -19.30 4.65
N LEU A 409 11.30 -18.97 5.80
CA LEU A 409 12.09 -17.76 6.00
C LEU A 409 13.33 -17.75 5.11
N HIS A 410 14.01 -18.91 4.96
CA HIS A 410 15.15 -19.01 4.06
C HIS A 410 14.75 -18.73 2.61
N ALA A 411 13.67 -19.34 2.12
CA ALA A 411 13.16 -19.07 0.77
C ALA A 411 12.79 -17.59 0.58
N TRP A 412 12.14 -16.98 1.57
CA TRP A 412 11.71 -15.59 1.52
C TRP A 412 12.86 -14.58 1.54
N THR A 413 13.95 -14.86 2.27
CA THR A 413 15.06 -13.92 2.44
C THR A 413 16.18 -14.10 1.40
N ALA A 414 16.39 -15.32 0.88
CA ALA A 414 17.58 -15.65 0.10
C ALA A 414 17.73 -14.89 -1.23
N THR A 415 16.62 -14.49 -1.86
CA THR A 415 16.63 -13.90 -3.20
C THR A 415 17.41 -12.59 -3.26
N LEU A 416 17.19 -11.67 -2.32
CA LEU A 416 17.85 -10.36 -2.29
C LEU A 416 19.06 -10.29 -1.34
N GLU A 417 19.30 -11.31 -0.54
CA GLU A 417 20.38 -11.30 0.47
C GLU A 417 21.77 -11.02 -0.10
N LYS A 418 22.02 -11.41 -1.35
CA LYS A 418 23.31 -11.18 -2.03
C LYS A 418 23.50 -9.71 -2.45
N VAL A 419 22.42 -8.97 -2.68
CA VAL A 419 22.45 -7.59 -3.18
C VAL A 419 22.18 -6.60 -2.04
N PHE A 420 21.22 -6.93 -1.19
CA PHE A 420 20.82 -6.14 -0.02
C PHE A 420 20.86 -7.06 1.22
N PRO A 421 22.04 -7.34 1.76
CA PRO A 421 22.15 -8.23 2.92
C PRO A 421 21.44 -7.64 4.14
N THR A 422 20.73 -8.49 4.87
CA THR A 422 20.05 -8.10 6.12
C THR A 422 21.00 -7.88 7.27
N ARG A 423 22.25 -8.30 7.12
CA ARG A 423 23.33 -8.07 8.07
C ARG A 423 24.52 -7.47 7.36
N ALA A 424 25.16 -6.48 7.98
CA ALA A 424 26.50 -6.07 7.57
C ALA A 424 27.42 -7.30 7.59
N THR A 425 28.37 -7.38 6.64
CA THR A 425 29.34 -8.46 6.52
C THR A 425 29.82 -8.91 7.89
N GLU A 426 29.82 -10.23 8.13
CA GLU A 426 30.37 -10.81 9.34
C GLU A 426 31.72 -10.16 9.62
N ASN A 427 31.78 -9.41 10.70
CA ASN A 427 33.04 -8.90 11.20
C ASN A 427 33.80 -10.12 11.66
N LYS A 428 34.80 -10.54 10.89
CA LYS A 428 35.66 -11.67 11.25
C LYS A 428 36.54 -11.37 12.47
N ASP A 429 36.54 -10.12 12.92
CA ASP A 429 37.19 -9.71 14.15
C ASP A 429 36.31 -10.12 15.35
N GLU A 430 36.89 -10.82 16.31
CA GLU A 430 36.24 -11.12 17.57
C GLU A 430 35.68 -9.85 18.20
N VAL A 431 34.36 -9.80 18.35
CA VAL A 431 33.70 -8.72 19.08
C VAL A 431 34.16 -8.80 20.54
N LYS A 432 35.07 -7.93 20.90
CA LYS A 432 35.47 -7.78 22.31
C LYS A 432 34.29 -7.20 23.07
N THR A 433 33.50 -8.06 23.71
CA THR A 433 32.48 -7.64 24.66
C THR A 433 33.17 -7.18 25.94
N GLY A 434 33.22 -5.89 26.17
CA GLY A 434 33.64 -5.29 27.42
C GLY A 434 32.45 -4.71 28.17
N LEU A 435 32.27 -5.05 29.42
CA LEU A 435 31.37 -4.28 30.27
C LEU A 435 32.04 -2.91 30.54
N TYR A 436 31.51 -1.87 29.94
CA TYR A 436 31.90 -0.51 30.29
C TYR A 436 31.40 -0.20 31.69
N LYS A 437 32.35 -0.06 32.64
CA LYS A 437 32.07 0.52 33.94
C LYS A 437 32.52 1.96 33.91
N ALA A 438 31.57 2.87 33.92
CA ALA A 438 31.87 4.27 34.11
C ALA A 438 32.29 4.50 35.55
N ASP A 439 33.51 5.02 35.76
CA ASP A 439 33.98 5.45 37.08
C ASP A 439 33.27 6.72 37.58
N SER A 440 32.56 7.40 36.69
CA SER A 440 31.69 8.53 37.01
C SER A 440 30.54 8.66 35.98
N ILE A 441 29.35 9.00 36.48
CA ILE A 441 28.21 9.38 35.60
C ILE A 441 28.39 10.84 35.25
N TYR A 442 28.60 11.14 33.95
CA TYR A 442 28.58 12.50 33.47
C TYR A 442 27.13 12.98 33.34
N VAL A 443 26.74 13.86 34.24
CA VAL A 443 25.44 14.52 34.15
C VAL A 443 25.63 15.82 33.34
N CYS A 444 25.02 15.89 32.15
CA CYS A 444 25.01 17.12 31.36
C CYS A 444 24.32 18.23 32.17
N LYS A 445 25.07 19.27 32.52
CA LYS A 445 24.54 20.42 33.28
C LYS A 445 23.91 21.50 32.41
N HIS A 446 23.91 21.32 31.08
CA HIS A 446 23.28 22.26 30.16
C HIS A 446 21.87 21.78 29.82
N GLN A 447 20.87 22.50 30.30
CA GLN A 447 19.55 22.44 29.70
C GLN A 447 19.64 23.08 28.32
N VAL A 448 19.37 22.32 27.29
CA VAL A 448 19.08 22.86 25.97
C VAL A 448 17.74 23.57 26.09
N ALA A 449 17.76 24.91 25.90
CA ALA A 449 16.57 25.74 25.93
C ALA A 449 15.71 25.48 24.70
#